data_00608768216624b89493a4e82956519e
#
_entry.id   00608768216624b89493a4e82956519e
#
_cell.length_a   1.000
_cell.length_b   1.000
_cell.length_c   1.000
_cell.angle_alpha   90.00
_cell.angle_beta   90.00
_cell.angle_gamma   90.00
#
_symmetry.space_group_name_H-M   'P 1'
#
loop_
_entity.id
_entity.type
_entity.pdbx_description
1 polymer ?
#
loop_
_entity_poly.entity_id
_entity_poly.type
_entity_poly.pdbx_seq_one_letter_code
_entity_poly.pdbx_strand_id
1 'polypeptide(L)'
;QFIQAGQVTIPCRKLLDICKSLPATAIIDLSMEEQKLLIKSGRSRFSLATLPAQDFPSLEEDAGAFSLNVSQRNLKRLIEKTAFAMAQQDVRYYLTGMLFEVTNNQLRSVTTDGHRLALFDAQAEAAPSDKIQVIVPRKGVQELQRLLSDDDSALHLTFGNNHLQVTLP
;
A
#
# COMPACT_ATOMS: atom_id res chain seq x y z
N GLN A 1 -17.88 13.66 15.90
CA GLN A 1 -19.33 13.50 15.76
C GLN A 1 -19.69 13.89 14.34
N PHE A 2 -20.33 13.01 13.55
CA PHE A 2 -20.82 13.32 12.22
C PHE A 2 -22.21 13.93 12.35
N ILE A 3 -22.38 15.13 11.78
CA ILE A 3 -23.66 15.82 11.74
C ILE A 3 -24.38 15.51 10.42
N GLN A 4 -23.60 15.40 9.34
CA GLN A 4 -24.10 15.07 8.01
C GLN A 4 -23.05 14.21 7.28
N ALA A 5 -23.49 13.10 6.67
CA ALA A 5 -22.63 12.27 5.85
C ALA A 5 -22.38 12.95 4.48
N GLY A 6 -21.18 12.78 3.96
CA GLY A 6 -20.78 13.32 2.65
C GLY A 6 -19.43 12.80 2.21
N GLN A 7 -19.15 12.93 0.92
CA GLN A 7 -17.89 12.54 0.33
C GLN A 7 -17.35 13.68 -0.56
N VAL A 8 -16.07 13.95 -0.45
CA VAL A 8 -15.41 15.01 -1.22
C VAL A 8 -13.93 14.71 -1.37
N THR A 9 -13.33 15.07 -2.50
CA THR A 9 -11.90 14.97 -2.72
C THR A 9 -11.22 16.31 -2.47
N ILE A 10 -10.14 16.29 -1.69
CA ILE A 10 -9.33 17.47 -1.34
C ILE A 10 -7.83 17.18 -1.50
N PRO A 11 -6.97 18.20 -1.68
CA PRO A 11 -5.52 18.03 -1.72
C PRO A 11 -4.98 17.53 -0.38
N CYS A 12 -4.60 16.25 -0.32
CA CYS A 12 -4.15 15.56 0.91
C CYS A 12 -2.98 16.29 1.59
N ARG A 13 -1.96 16.73 0.84
CA ARG A 13 -0.78 17.43 1.39
C ARG A 13 -1.18 18.72 2.12
N LYS A 14 -2.08 19.52 1.54
CA LYS A 14 -2.56 20.75 2.16
C LYS A 14 -3.34 20.49 3.45
N LEU A 15 -4.21 19.47 3.44
CA LEU A 15 -4.90 19.07 4.67
C LEU A 15 -3.91 18.63 5.74
N LEU A 16 -2.92 17.82 5.39
CA LEU A 16 -1.89 17.37 6.32
C LEU A 16 -1.09 18.52 6.92
N ASP A 17 -0.72 19.52 6.11
CA ASP A 17 0.02 20.70 6.56
C ASP A 17 -0.83 21.54 7.52
N ILE A 18 -2.13 21.71 7.23
CA ILE A 18 -3.07 22.36 8.15
C ILE A 18 -3.14 21.60 9.48
N CYS A 19 -3.35 20.29 9.45
CA CYS A 19 -3.42 19.46 10.66
C CYS A 19 -2.12 19.54 11.48
N LYS A 20 -0.95 19.54 10.84
CA LYS A 20 0.34 19.69 11.53
C LYS A 20 0.56 21.07 12.14
N SER A 21 -0.09 22.11 11.61
CA SER A 21 0.00 23.48 12.15
C SER A 21 -0.89 23.72 13.38
N LEU A 22 -1.82 22.81 13.64
CA LEU A 22 -2.74 22.90 14.77
C LEU A 22 -2.20 22.15 15.99
N PRO A 23 -2.56 22.58 17.22
CA PRO A 23 -2.22 21.85 18.44
C PRO A 23 -2.78 20.41 18.42
N ALA A 24 -2.08 19.46 19.04
CA ALA A 24 -2.50 18.03 19.05
C ALA A 24 -3.90 17.80 19.67
N THR A 25 -4.34 18.71 20.54
CA THR A 25 -5.65 18.68 21.21
C THR A 25 -6.73 19.50 20.48
N ALA A 26 -6.42 20.05 19.30
CA ALA A 26 -7.33 20.91 18.58
C ALA A 26 -8.55 20.14 18.07
N ILE A 27 -9.72 20.70 18.26
CA ILE A 27 -10.94 20.23 17.63
C ILE A 27 -11.05 20.87 16.25
N ILE A 28 -11.31 20.06 15.24
CA ILE A 28 -11.42 20.49 13.86
C ILE A 28 -12.87 20.31 13.40
N ASP A 29 -13.48 21.38 12.97
CA ASP A 29 -14.80 21.39 12.35
C ASP A 29 -14.63 21.46 10.83
N LEU A 30 -15.28 20.52 10.12
CA LEU A 30 -15.26 20.44 8.67
C LEU A 30 -16.67 20.75 8.15
N SER A 31 -16.80 21.70 7.23
CA SER A 31 -18.05 22.00 6.56
C SER A 31 -17.86 22.27 5.09
N MET A 32 -18.84 21.86 4.27
CA MET A 32 -18.84 22.15 2.83
C MET A 32 -19.57 23.46 2.57
N GLU A 33 -18.94 24.33 1.80
CA GLU A 33 -19.58 25.52 1.22
C GLU A 33 -19.31 25.51 -0.27
N GLU A 34 -20.34 25.27 -1.07
CA GLU A 34 -20.25 25.14 -2.53
C GLU A 34 -19.19 24.09 -2.94
N GLN A 35 -18.09 24.53 -3.57
CA GLN A 35 -16.97 23.71 -4.03
C GLN A 35 -15.73 23.84 -3.12
N LYS A 36 -15.92 24.17 -1.86
CA LYS A 36 -14.83 24.36 -0.90
C LYS A 36 -15.11 23.62 0.40
N LEU A 37 -14.10 22.98 0.92
CA LEU A 37 -14.08 22.46 2.28
C LEU A 37 -13.57 23.55 3.21
N LEU A 38 -14.39 24.00 4.13
CA LEU A 38 -13.97 24.88 5.22
C LEU A 38 -13.50 24.04 6.39
N ILE A 39 -12.36 24.42 6.92
CA ILE A 39 -11.72 23.81 8.08
C ILE A 39 -11.58 24.88 9.14
N LYS A 40 -12.25 24.68 10.29
CA LYS A 40 -12.23 25.61 11.41
C LYS A 40 -11.64 24.93 12.63
N SER A 41 -10.77 25.64 13.36
CA SER A 41 -10.25 25.19 14.63
C SER A 41 -9.94 26.41 15.52
N GLY A 42 -10.74 26.62 16.54
CA GLY A 42 -10.67 27.82 17.37
C GLY A 42 -10.83 29.11 16.54
N ARG A 43 -9.77 29.93 16.50
CA ARG A 43 -9.75 31.16 15.69
C ARG A 43 -9.24 30.94 14.26
N SER A 44 -8.68 29.80 13.98
CA SER A 44 -8.10 29.48 12.65
C SER A 44 -9.19 29.05 11.67
N ARG A 45 -9.08 29.54 10.43
CA ARG A 45 -9.99 29.19 9.34
C ARG A 45 -9.17 28.94 8.08
N PHE A 46 -9.43 27.82 7.42
CA PHE A 46 -8.82 27.46 6.15
C PHE A 46 -9.91 27.07 5.16
N SER A 47 -9.61 27.25 3.89
CA SER A 47 -10.51 26.88 2.79
C SER A 47 -9.70 26.10 1.74
N LEU A 48 -10.15 24.89 1.42
CA LEU A 48 -9.57 24.04 0.38
C LEU A 48 -10.57 23.86 -0.76
N ALA A 49 -10.11 24.04 -1.99
CA ALA A 49 -10.90 23.67 -3.16
C ALA A 49 -11.14 22.15 -3.17
N THR A 50 -12.32 21.75 -3.59
CA THR A 50 -12.75 20.36 -3.63
C THR A 50 -12.99 19.88 -5.05
N LEU A 51 -12.90 18.58 -5.28
CA LEU A 51 -13.35 17.89 -6.47
C LEU A 51 -14.46 16.90 -6.09
N PRO A 52 -15.35 16.55 -7.02
CA PRO A 52 -16.34 15.51 -6.79
C PRO A 52 -15.68 14.18 -6.38
N ALA A 53 -16.25 13.47 -5.41
CA ALA A 53 -15.71 12.21 -4.95
C ALA A 53 -15.71 11.12 -6.04
N GLN A 54 -16.67 11.19 -6.96
CA GLN A 54 -16.78 10.27 -8.11
C GLN A 54 -15.61 10.40 -9.13
N ASP A 55 -14.92 11.53 -9.14
CA ASP A 55 -13.73 11.74 -10.00
C ASP A 55 -12.45 11.19 -9.36
N PHE A 56 -12.53 10.68 -8.11
CA PHE A 56 -11.39 10.06 -7.44
C PHE A 56 -11.15 8.68 -8.02
N PRO A 57 -9.90 8.38 -8.50
CA PRO A 57 -9.60 7.07 -9.03
C PRO A 57 -9.82 6.01 -7.94
N SER A 58 -10.81 5.16 -8.11
CA SER A 58 -10.99 3.95 -7.31
C SER A 58 -10.27 2.80 -7.98
N LEU A 59 -9.57 2.01 -7.20
CA LEU A 59 -9.16 0.68 -7.65
C LEU A 59 -10.45 -0.16 -7.71
N GLU A 60 -10.77 -0.70 -8.88
CA GLU A 60 -11.78 -1.75 -8.96
C GLU A 60 -11.34 -2.88 -8.03
N GLU A 61 -12.19 -3.29 -7.12
CA GLU A 61 -12.00 -4.51 -6.37
C GLU A 61 -12.16 -5.68 -7.35
N ASP A 62 -11.07 -5.99 -8.06
CA ASP A 62 -10.96 -7.30 -8.68
C ASP A 62 -11.11 -8.31 -7.54
N ALA A 63 -12.13 -9.15 -7.63
CA ALA A 63 -12.22 -10.33 -6.80
C ALA A 63 -10.97 -11.15 -7.13
N GLY A 64 -9.90 -10.90 -6.37
CA GLY A 64 -8.55 -11.36 -6.68
C GLY A 64 -8.55 -12.85 -6.96
N ALA A 65 -7.83 -13.24 -7.97
CA ALA A 65 -7.77 -14.63 -8.41
C ALA A 65 -7.25 -15.56 -7.30
N PHE A 66 -6.53 -15.01 -6.33
CA PHE A 66 -5.91 -15.80 -5.26
C PHE A 66 -5.55 -14.96 -4.03
N SER A 67 -5.74 -15.55 -2.85
CA SER A 67 -5.38 -14.93 -1.57
C SER A 67 -4.58 -15.89 -0.69
N LEU A 68 -3.67 -15.36 0.12
CA LEU A 68 -2.92 -16.11 1.12
C LEU A 68 -2.69 -15.30 2.39
N ASN A 69 -2.45 -16.00 3.49
CA ASN A 69 -2.00 -15.40 4.75
C ASN A 69 -0.51 -15.65 4.95
N VAL A 70 0.19 -14.63 5.40
CA VAL A 70 1.60 -14.72 5.78
C VAL A 70 1.84 -13.80 6.99
N SER A 71 2.77 -14.16 7.89
CA SER A 71 3.10 -13.25 8.98
C SER A 71 3.86 -12.02 8.48
N GLN A 72 3.65 -10.87 9.12
CA GLN A 72 4.36 -9.63 8.80
C GLN A 72 5.88 -9.84 8.82
N ARG A 73 6.40 -10.54 9.84
CA ARG A 73 7.82 -10.90 9.96
C ARG A 73 8.31 -11.67 8.75
N ASN A 74 7.57 -12.67 8.27
CA ASN A 74 7.97 -13.49 7.14
C ASN A 74 8.02 -12.66 5.84
N LEU A 75 7.01 -11.83 5.58
CA LEU A 75 7.01 -10.97 4.41
C LEU A 75 8.11 -9.90 4.47
N LYS A 76 8.33 -9.31 5.64
CA LYS A 76 9.42 -8.36 5.87
C LYS A 76 10.78 -8.99 5.60
N ARG A 77 11.02 -10.18 6.12
CA ARG A 77 12.27 -10.94 5.88
C ARG A 77 12.45 -11.30 4.41
N LEU A 78 11.39 -11.70 3.70
CA LEU A 78 11.44 -11.95 2.26
C LEU A 78 11.96 -10.71 1.52
N ILE A 79 11.40 -9.54 1.82
CA ILE A 79 11.80 -8.28 1.21
C ILE A 79 13.25 -7.93 1.59
N GLU A 80 13.59 -7.93 2.86
CA GLU A 80 14.93 -7.54 3.35
C GLU A 80 16.05 -8.42 2.79
N LYS A 81 15.78 -9.73 2.64
CA LYS A 81 16.77 -10.68 2.15
C LYS A 81 16.99 -10.64 0.64
N THR A 82 16.10 -10.00 -0.10
CA THR A 82 16.17 -10.03 -1.57
C THR A 82 16.19 -8.64 -2.23
N ALA A 83 15.59 -7.60 -1.61
CA ALA A 83 15.42 -6.28 -2.23
C ALA A 83 16.72 -5.63 -2.74
N PHE A 84 17.87 -5.95 -2.15
CA PHE A 84 19.16 -5.38 -2.53
C PHE A 84 19.63 -5.79 -3.94
N ALA A 85 19.12 -6.90 -4.48
CA ALA A 85 19.49 -7.40 -5.80
C ALA A 85 18.55 -6.91 -6.91
N MET A 86 17.52 -6.12 -6.62
CA MET A 86 16.71 -5.46 -7.65
C MET A 86 17.54 -4.44 -8.42
N ALA A 87 17.41 -4.41 -9.73
CA ALA A 87 17.98 -3.35 -10.56
C ALA A 87 17.42 -1.98 -10.16
N GLN A 88 18.24 -0.93 -10.24
CA GLN A 88 17.78 0.44 -9.93
C GLN A 88 17.29 1.18 -11.17
N GLN A 89 18.04 1.06 -12.26
CA GLN A 89 17.73 1.66 -13.55
C GLN A 89 18.13 0.65 -14.63
N ASP A 90 17.15 0.00 -15.23
CA ASP A 90 17.36 -0.99 -16.29
C ASP A 90 16.23 -0.86 -17.31
N VAL A 91 16.56 -0.96 -18.59
CA VAL A 91 15.58 -0.97 -19.68
C VAL A 91 14.68 -2.21 -19.62
N ARG A 92 15.18 -3.28 -18.99
CA ARG A 92 14.41 -4.46 -18.65
C ARG A 92 13.60 -4.19 -17.36
N TYR A 93 12.49 -3.48 -17.48
CA TYR A 93 11.68 -3.00 -16.35
C TYR A 93 11.29 -4.10 -15.34
N TYR A 94 11.16 -5.37 -15.79
CA TYR A 94 10.87 -6.51 -14.91
C TYR A 94 12.00 -6.81 -13.92
N LEU A 95 13.24 -6.41 -14.18
CA LEU A 95 14.35 -6.53 -13.22
C LEU A 95 14.34 -5.43 -12.15
N THR A 96 13.59 -4.35 -12.36
CA THR A 96 13.44 -3.29 -11.37
C THR A 96 12.37 -3.60 -10.31
N GLY A 97 11.75 -4.79 -10.37
CA GLY A 97 10.78 -5.28 -9.42
C GLY A 97 11.27 -6.52 -8.66
N MET A 98 10.42 -6.96 -7.75
CA MET A 98 10.58 -8.22 -7.00
C MET A 98 9.54 -9.22 -7.50
N LEU A 99 10.00 -10.38 -7.92
CA LEU A 99 9.11 -11.50 -8.23
C LEU A 99 8.66 -12.14 -6.92
N PHE A 100 7.35 -12.22 -6.73
CA PHE A 100 6.73 -13.11 -5.75
C PHE A 100 6.18 -14.34 -6.46
N GLU A 101 6.52 -15.49 -5.94
CA GLU A 101 6.08 -16.79 -6.43
C GLU A 101 5.40 -17.55 -5.29
N VAL A 102 4.19 -18.03 -5.53
CA VAL A 102 3.44 -18.83 -4.54
C VAL A 102 3.29 -20.24 -5.08
N THR A 103 3.71 -21.21 -4.29
CA THR A 103 3.63 -22.65 -4.62
C THR A 103 3.60 -23.46 -3.32
N ASN A 104 2.70 -24.43 -3.19
CA ASN A 104 2.73 -25.46 -2.13
C ASN A 104 2.97 -24.90 -0.70
N ASN A 105 2.15 -23.97 -0.25
CA ASN A 105 2.27 -23.30 1.07
C ASN A 105 3.58 -22.52 1.28
N GLN A 106 4.22 -22.11 0.19
CA GLN A 106 5.46 -21.35 0.22
C GLN A 106 5.30 -20.07 -0.58
N LEU A 107 5.72 -18.97 0.02
CA LEU A 107 5.90 -17.69 -0.65
C LEU A 107 7.40 -17.48 -0.87
N ARG A 108 7.78 -17.32 -2.12
CA ARG A 108 9.16 -17.08 -2.54
C ARG A 108 9.29 -15.67 -3.08
N SER A 109 10.37 -14.98 -2.71
CA SER A 109 10.79 -13.75 -3.38
C SER A 109 12.07 -13.97 -4.18
N VAL A 110 12.14 -13.41 -5.38
CA VAL A 110 13.32 -13.44 -6.24
C VAL A 110 13.58 -12.06 -6.81
N THR A 111 14.83 -11.63 -6.79
CA THR A 111 15.28 -10.39 -7.42
C THR A 111 16.61 -10.60 -8.10
N THR A 112 16.85 -9.89 -9.19
CA THR A 112 18.14 -9.91 -9.92
C THR A 112 18.32 -8.60 -10.69
N ASP A 113 19.56 -8.20 -10.89
CA ASP A 113 19.99 -7.12 -11.78
C ASP A 113 20.77 -7.63 -13.01
N GLY A 114 20.82 -8.96 -13.18
CA GLY A 114 21.55 -9.63 -14.25
C GLY A 114 23.01 -9.97 -13.90
N HIS A 115 23.54 -9.44 -12.80
CA HIS A 115 24.90 -9.73 -12.29
C HIS A 115 24.86 -10.54 -10.99
N ARG A 116 23.84 -10.37 -10.21
CA ARG A 116 23.58 -11.09 -8.95
C ARG A 116 22.11 -11.46 -8.86
N LEU A 117 21.80 -12.50 -8.10
CA LEU A 117 20.46 -12.97 -7.82
C LEU A 117 20.31 -13.21 -6.32
N ALA A 118 19.18 -12.79 -5.77
CA ALA A 118 18.79 -13.12 -4.41
C ALA A 118 17.45 -13.84 -4.43
N LEU A 119 17.34 -14.89 -3.62
CA LEU A 119 16.14 -15.71 -3.45
C LEU A 119 15.94 -16.00 -1.97
N PHE A 120 14.69 -15.92 -1.51
CA PHE A 120 14.32 -16.29 -0.16
C PHE A 120 12.93 -16.88 -0.11
N ASP A 121 12.73 -17.89 0.74
CA ASP A 121 11.49 -18.62 0.92
C ASP A 121 10.92 -18.42 2.32
N ALA A 122 9.61 -18.26 2.42
CA ALA A 122 8.88 -18.24 3.69
C ALA A 122 7.62 -19.12 3.61
N GLN A 123 7.20 -19.64 4.76
CA GLN A 123 5.95 -20.36 4.87
C GLN A 123 4.76 -19.40 4.71
N ALA A 124 3.75 -19.82 3.98
CA ALA A 124 2.49 -19.14 3.80
C ALA A 124 1.33 -20.11 3.98
N GLU A 125 0.21 -19.59 4.46
CA GLU A 125 -1.01 -20.40 4.61
C GLU A 125 -1.91 -20.23 3.41
N ALA A 126 -2.51 -21.31 2.94
CA ALA A 126 -3.34 -21.43 1.75
C ALA A 126 -2.53 -21.25 0.44
N ALA A 127 -2.28 -22.36 -0.21
CA ALA A 127 -1.59 -22.37 -1.50
C ALA A 127 -2.55 -22.70 -2.62
N PRO A 128 -2.41 -22.06 -3.78
CA PRO A 128 -3.07 -22.51 -4.98
C PRO A 128 -2.51 -23.88 -5.40
N SER A 129 -3.31 -24.65 -6.09
CA SER A 129 -2.85 -25.86 -6.79
C SER A 129 -1.85 -25.53 -7.88
N ASP A 130 -1.97 -24.34 -8.47
CA ASP A 130 -1.15 -23.85 -9.56
C ASP A 130 -0.15 -22.79 -9.06
N LYS A 131 1.00 -22.76 -9.72
CA LYS A 131 2.03 -21.77 -9.45
C LYS A 131 1.56 -20.37 -9.85
N ILE A 132 1.57 -19.43 -8.90
CA ILE A 132 1.28 -18.03 -9.16
C ILE A 132 2.57 -17.23 -9.11
N GLN A 133 2.74 -16.33 -10.08
CA GLN A 133 3.91 -15.44 -10.16
C GLN A 133 3.45 -14.01 -10.46
N VAL A 134 3.93 -13.05 -9.67
CA VAL A 134 3.71 -11.63 -9.89
C VAL A 134 4.98 -10.84 -9.66
N ILE A 135 5.18 -9.77 -10.41
CA ILE A 135 6.29 -8.85 -10.21
C ILE A 135 5.76 -7.56 -9.60
N VAL A 136 6.19 -7.27 -8.38
CA VAL A 136 5.86 -6.03 -7.68
C VAL A 136 6.94 -5.00 -7.96
N PRO A 137 6.59 -3.81 -8.49
CA PRO A 137 7.56 -2.77 -8.78
C PRO A 137 8.34 -2.35 -7.52
N ARG A 138 9.61 -1.97 -7.69
CA ARG A 138 10.52 -1.57 -6.61
C ARG A 138 9.90 -0.56 -5.64
N LYS A 139 9.19 0.44 -6.15
CA LYS A 139 8.52 1.45 -5.30
C LYS A 139 7.47 0.82 -4.39
N GLY A 140 6.65 -0.09 -4.91
CA GLY A 140 5.66 -0.82 -4.12
C GLY A 140 6.32 -1.67 -3.03
N VAL A 141 7.41 -2.39 -3.37
CA VAL A 141 8.19 -3.18 -2.39
C VAL A 141 8.75 -2.30 -1.27
N GLN A 142 9.30 -1.12 -1.61
CA GLN A 142 9.84 -0.19 -0.62
C GLN A 142 8.77 0.39 0.30
N GLU A 143 7.60 0.75 -0.22
CA GLU A 143 6.49 1.24 0.61
C GLU A 143 5.94 0.11 1.49
N LEU A 144 5.80 -1.10 0.96
CA LEU A 144 5.39 -2.25 1.74
C LEU A 144 6.36 -2.52 2.89
N GLN A 145 7.68 -2.50 2.63
CA GLN A 145 8.70 -2.71 3.66
C GLN A 145 8.58 -1.71 4.83
N ARG A 146 8.17 -0.47 4.56
CA ARG A 146 7.98 0.56 5.59
C ARG A 146 6.75 0.33 6.45
N LEU A 147 5.73 -0.32 5.90
CA LEU A 147 4.47 -0.58 6.60
C LEU A 147 4.54 -1.83 7.49
N LEU A 148 5.46 -2.76 7.20
CA LEU A 148 5.54 -4.03 7.88
C LEU A 148 6.23 -3.91 9.24
N SER A 149 5.59 -4.47 10.26
CA SER A 149 6.15 -4.67 11.60
C SER A 149 6.99 -5.95 11.67
N ASP A 150 7.83 -6.08 12.70
CA ASP A 150 8.60 -7.30 12.96
C ASP A 150 7.90 -8.17 14.02
N ASP A 151 6.68 -8.55 13.71
CA ASP A 151 5.84 -9.41 14.57
C ASP A 151 5.20 -10.55 13.76
N ASP A 152 4.59 -11.49 14.45
CA ASP A 152 3.99 -12.69 13.85
C ASP A 152 2.50 -12.49 13.49
N SER A 153 1.96 -11.27 13.60
CA SER A 153 0.59 -11.00 13.20
C SER A 153 0.39 -11.29 11.71
N ALA A 154 -0.71 -11.95 11.40
CA ALA A 154 -1.03 -12.36 10.04
C ALA A 154 -1.47 -11.15 9.22
N LEU A 155 -0.95 -11.02 8.01
CA LEU A 155 -1.47 -10.14 6.98
C LEU A 155 -2.07 -10.97 5.83
N HIS A 156 -3.00 -10.37 5.13
CA HIS A 156 -3.66 -10.98 4.00
C HIS A 156 -3.18 -10.37 2.69
N LEU A 157 -2.68 -11.23 1.79
CA LEU A 157 -2.26 -10.86 0.45
C LEU A 157 -3.31 -11.33 -0.55
N THR A 158 -3.81 -10.45 -1.40
CA THR A 158 -4.71 -10.77 -2.50
C THR A 158 -4.05 -10.39 -3.82
N PHE A 159 -3.86 -11.40 -4.67
CA PHE A 159 -3.24 -11.24 -5.99
C PHE A 159 -4.35 -11.05 -7.02
N GLY A 160 -4.48 -9.85 -7.55
CA GLY A 160 -5.34 -9.52 -8.68
C GLY A 160 -4.57 -9.60 -10.01
N ASN A 161 -5.27 -9.31 -11.12
CA ASN A 161 -4.65 -9.36 -12.45
C ASN A 161 -3.52 -8.35 -12.63
N ASN A 162 -3.68 -7.12 -12.08
CA ASN A 162 -2.76 -6.00 -12.27
C ASN A 162 -2.32 -5.35 -10.96
N HIS A 163 -2.70 -5.90 -9.81
CA HIS A 163 -2.38 -5.34 -8.52
C HIS A 163 -2.20 -6.42 -7.44
N LEU A 164 -1.44 -6.08 -6.43
CA LEU A 164 -1.32 -6.83 -5.18
C LEU A 164 -1.94 -5.98 -4.09
N GLN A 165 -3.00 -6.50 -3.46
CA GLN A 165 -3.60 -5.88 -2.28
C GLN A 165 -3.00 -6.51 -1.02
N VAL A 166 -2.64 -5.66 -0.07
CA VAL A 166 -2.09 -6.08 1.23
C VAL A 166 -2.97 -5.50 2.33
N THR A 167 -3.61 -6.38 3.08
CA THR A 167 -4.41 -5.99 4.24
C THR A 167 -3.61 -6.29 5.51
N LEU A 168 -3.30 -5.25 6.25
CA LEU A 168 -2.62 -5.32 7.54
C LEU A 168 -3.64 -5.58 8.66
N PRO A 169 -3.22 -6.19 9.78
CA PRO A 169 -4.07 -6.42 10.94
C PRO A 169 -4.55 -5.14 11.60
#